data_b08eecc81194f352958729de846da76c
#
_entry.id   b08eecc81194f352958729de846da76c
#
_cell.length_a   1.000
_cell.length_b   1.000
_cell.length_c   1.000
_cell.angle_alpha   90.00
_cell.angle_beta   90.00
_cell.angle_gamma   90.00
#
_symmetry.space_group_name_H-M   'P 1'
#
loop_
_entity.id
_entity.type
_entity.pdbx_description
1 polymer ?
#
loop_
_entity_poly.entity_id
_entity_poly.type
_entity_poly.pdbx_seq_one_letter_code
_entity_poly.pdbx_strand_id
1 'polypeptide(L)'
;MKTFYVASYGKGNDKGIYIVSFNEETLELKKIQQILTQDFPSYLIAKNKELYVSYKNAKSNNEGGGLGSFSIHKNELILNNNYSSSGRSYTHLCISDDNKYIFAANYHVGATAAYKLENYRIDHKIGAVRHTGMGPDLLKRQTAPHVHNVGFTPDRRFLYAVDLGADKIVMYNYKDG
;
A
#
# COMPACT_ATOMS: atom_id res chain seq x y z
N MET A 1 5.02 -26.03 0.52
CA MET A 1 5.80 -24.77 0.67
C MET A 1 4.97 -23.61 0.17
N LYS A 2 4.74 -22.58 1.00
CA LYS A 2 4.09 -21.32 0.63
C LYS A 2 5.10 -20.19 0.63
N THR A 3 4.89 -19.18 -0.22
CA THR A 3 5.76 -18.01 -0.29
C THR A 3 5.00 -16.78 0.23
N PHE A 4 5.66 -16.01 1.09
CA PHE A 4 5.15 -14.76 1.65
C PHE A 4 6.08 -13.60 1.32
N TYR A 5 5.51 -12.41 1.16
CA TYR A 5 6.24 -11.16 1.06
C TYR A 5 6.02 -10.37 2.34
N VAL A 6 7.10 -9.88 2.94
CA VAL A 6 7.07 -9.20 4.22
C VAL A 6 7.75 -7.84 4.10
N ALA A 7 7.04 -6.78 4.48
CA ALA A 7 7.58 -5.43 4.61
C ALA A 7 8.20 -5.24 5.99
N SER A 8 9.39 -4.69 6.07
CA SER A 8 10.08 -4.41 7.33
C SER A 8 10.46 -2.94 7.47
N TYR A 9 10.04 -2.34 8.58
CA TYR A 9 10.46 -1.03 9.06
C TYR A 9 11.83 -1.05 9.77
N GLY A 10 12.54 -2.18 9.75
CA GLY A 10 13.83 -2.35 10.42
C GLY A 10 14.83 -1.22 10.13
N LYS A 11 15.80 -1.04 11.01
CA LYS A 11 16.87 -0.06 10.83
C LYS A 11 18.06 -0.67 10.09
N GLY A 12 18.82 0.17 9.41
CA GLY A 12 20.02 -0.27 8.69
C GLY A 12 19.70 -1.37 7.67
N ASN A 13 20.34 -2.51 7.80
CA ASN A 13 20.19 -3.66 6.89
C ASN A 13 18.95 -4.52 7.16
N ASP A 14 18.15 -4.20 8.19
CA ASP A 14 16.93 -4.95 8.50
C ASP A 14 15.68 -4.38 7.81
N LYS A 15 15.79 -3.21 7.18
CA LYS A 15 14.69 -2.63 6.40
C LYS A 15 14.60 -3.26 5.02
N GLY A 16 13.41 -3.30 4.47
CA GLY A 16 13.19 -3.73 3.09
C GLY A 16 12.06 -4.72 2.93
N ILE A 17 12.11 -5.42 1.82
CA ILE A 17 11.12 -6.43 1.45
C ILE A 17 11.78 -7.79 1.53
N TYR A 18 11.16 -8.72 2.24
CA TYR A 18 11.62 -10.08 2.36
C TYR A 18 10.73 -11.03 1.57
N ILE A 19 11.35 -11.99 0.90
CA ILE A 19 10.69 -13.19 0.41
C ILE A 19 10.99 -14.31 1.42
N VAL A 20 9.92 -14.88 1.94
CA VAL A 20 9.97 -15.92 2.97
C VAL A 20 9.20 -17.14 2.48
N SER A 21 9.81 -18.32 2.55
CA SER A 21 9.11 -19.58 2.37
C SER A 21 8.63 -20.14 3.71
N PHE A 22 7.48 -20.77 3.69
CA PHE A 22 6.90 -21.47 4.83
C PHE A 22 6.63 -22.92 4.46
N ASN A 23 7.15 -23.82 5.27
CA ASN A 23 6.85 -25.26 5.20
C ASN A 23 5.72 -25.56 6.18
N GLU A 24 4.55 -25.97 5.67
CA GLU A 24 3.36 -26.26 6.49
C GLU A 24 3.49 -27.56 7.28
N GLU A 25 4.36 -28.47 6.88
CA GLU A 25 4.57 -29.75 7.57
C GLU A 25 5.52 -29.58 8.77
N THR A 26 6.62 -28.85 8.57
CA THR A 26 7.64 -28.64 9.61
C THR A 26 7.43 -27.34 10.39
N LEU A 27 6.50 -26.48 9.96
CA LEU A 27 6.22 -25.14 10.49
C LEU A 27 7.44 -24.21 10.44
N GLU A 28 8.37 -24.47 9.55
CA GLU A 28 9.59 -23.67 9.41
C GLU A 28 9.40 -22.49 8.45
N LEU A 29 9.92 -21.33 8.86
CA LEU A 29 10.06 -20.14 8.03
C LEU A 29 11.51 -19.99 7.59
N LYS A 30 11.74 -19.79 6.28
CA LYS A 30 13.06 -19.56 5.72
C LYS A 30 13.09 -18.30 4.89
N LYS A 31 14.00 -17.40 5.22
CA LYS A 31 14.28 -16.22 4.38
C LYS A 31 14.94 -16.69 3.08
N ILE A 32 14.33 -16.35 1.95
CA ILE A 32 14.85 -16.65 0.60
C ILE A 32 15.65 -15.46 0.08
N GLN A 33 15.06 -14.27 0.13
CA GLN A 33 15.66 -13.05 -0.40
C GLN A 33 15.32 -11.86 0.52
N GLN A 34 16.18 -10.86 0.50
CA GLN A 34 15.91 -9.54 1.05
C GLN A 34 16.30 -8.48 0.03
N ILE A 35 15.39 -7.56 -0.23
CA ILE A 35 15.63 -6.38 -1.05
C ILE A 35 15.71 -5.18 -0.12
N LEU A 36 16.90 -4.60 -0.03
CA LEU A 36 17.09 -3.35 0.70
C LEU A 36 16.43 -2.20 -0.05
N THR A 37 15.67 -1.40 0.66
CA THR A 37 14.97 -0.24 0.12
C THR A 37 15.52 1.05 0.74
N GLN A 38 15.50 2.16 -0.04
CA GLN A 38 15.89 3.47 0.51
C GLN A 38 14.92 3.93 1.59
N ASP A 39 13.62 3.82 1.30
CA ASP A 39 12.54 4.17 2.19
C ASP A 39 12.00 2.94 2.93
N PHE A 40 11.18 3.16 3.96
CA PHE A 40 10.60 2.10 4.77
C PHE A 40 9.34 1.55 4.11
N PRO A 41 9.30 0.28 3.69
CA PRO A 41 8.07 -0.32 3.16
C PRO A 41 7.05 -0.48 4.29
N SER A 42 5.83 -0.01 4.05
CA SER A 42 4.76 0.05 5.05
C SER A 42 3.60 -0.91 4.78
N TYR A 43 3.32 -1.18 3.53
CA TYR A 43 2.25 -2.08 3.10
C TYR A 43 2.61 -2.73 1.77
N LEU A 44 2.19 -3.98 1.59
CA LEU A 44 2.38 -4.77 0.38
C LEU A 44 1.05 -5.32 -0.12
N ILE A 45 0.88 -5.34 -1.44
CA ILE A 45 -0.19 -6.10 -2.09
C ILE A 45 0.36 -6.82 -3.31
N ALA A 46 0.14 -8.13 -3.38
CA ALA A 46 0.49 -8.95 -4.54
C ALA A 46 -0.76 -9.25 -5.36
N LYS A 47 -0.66 -9.13 -6.67
CA LYS A 47 -1.71 -9.54 -7.60
C LYS A 47 -1.07 -10.09 -8.87
N ASN A 48 -1.48 -11.30 -9.28
CA ASN A 48 -0.85 -12.04 -10.38
C ASN A 48 0.66 -12.27 -10.12
N LYS A 49 1.52 -11.73 -10.98
CA LYS A 49 2.98 -11.80 -10.84
C LYS A 49 3.59 -10.45 -10.49
N GLU A 50 2.81 -9.59 -9.86
CA GLU A 50 3.23 -8.24 -9.51
C GLU A 50 3.07 -8.01 -8.00
N LEU A 51 3.98 -7.22 -7.43
CA LEU A 51 3.96 -6.76 -6.05
C LEU A 51 4.01 -5.24 -6.04
N TYR A 52 3.05 -4.62 -5.36
CA TYR A 52 3.04 -3.18 -5.12
C TYR A 52 3.29 -2.89 -3.66
N VAL A 53 4.07 -1.85 -3.41
CA VAL A 53 4.59 -1.53 -2.08
C VAL A 53 4.32 -0.06 -1.79
N SER A 54 3.83 0.24 -0.61
CA SER A 54 3.82 1.60 -0.07
C SER A 54 5.08 1.84 0.74
N TYR A 55 5.70 3.01 0.57
CA TYR A 55 6.87 3.45 1.30
C TYR A 55 6.59 4.66 2.16
N LYS A 56 7.10 4.64 3.39
CA LYS A 56 7.27 5.82 4.22
C LYS A 56 8.68 6.37 4.02
N ASN A 57 8.80 7.68 3.85
CA ASN A 57 10.10 8.34 3.74
C ASN A 57 11.00 8.01 4.95
N ALA A 58 12.20 7.53 4.68
CA ALA A 58 13.20 7.25 5.70
C ALA A 58 13.92 8.52 6.20
N LYS A 59 13.84 9.63 5.46
CA LYS A 59 14.40 10.92 5.81
C LYS A 59 13.31 11.81 6.42
N SER A 60 13.70 12.80 7.22
CA SER A 60 12.77 13.76 7.82
C SER A 60 12.26 14.85 6.85
N ASN A 61 12.81 14.92 5.63
CA ASN A 61 12.34 15.82 4.58
C ASN A 61 11.08 15.27 3.88
N ASN A 62 10.41 16.08 3.06
CA ASN A 62 9.24 15.68 2.29
C ASN A 62 9.57 15.00 0.94
N GLU A 63 10.82 14.59 0.74
CA GLU A 63 11.27 13.85 -0.44
C GLU A 63 11.19 12.35 -0.19
N GLY A 64 10.92 11.57 -1.23
CA GLY A 64 10.79 10.11 -1.13
C GLY A 64 9.43 9.65 -0.61
N GLY A 65 9.38 8.43 -0.12
CA GLY A 65 8.12 7.74 0.16
C GLY A 65 7.33 7.45 -1.13
N GLY A 66 6.11 6.97 -1.00
CA GLY A 66 5.21 6.76 -2.13
C GLY A 66 4.92 5.31 -2.43
N LEU A 67 5.01 4.93 -3.69
CA LEU A 67 4.68 3.60 -4.17
C LEU A 67 5.83 3.00 -4.98
N GLY A 68 6.02 1.69 -4.88
CA GLY A 68 6.89 0.91 -5.75
C GLY A 68 6.13 -0.21 -6.43
N SER A 69 6.56 -0.61 -7.62
CA SER A 69 6.08 -1.80 -8.30
C SER A 69 7.22 -2.73 -8.63
N PHE A 70 6.99 -4.03 -8.47
CA PHE A 70 7.95 -5.10 -8.72
C PHE A 70 7.28 -6.22 -9.48
N SER A 71 8.01 -6.83 -10.43
CA SER A 71 7.60 -8.09 -11.03
C SER A 71 8.16 -9.26 -10.22
N ILE A 72 7.32 -10.29 -10.04
CA ILE A 72 7.65 -11.51 -9.32
C ILE A 72 8.12 -12.57 -10.32
N HIS A 73 9.39 -12.93 -10.25
CA HIS A 73 9.98 -13.99 -11.06
C HIS A 73 10.49 -15.14 -10.17
N LYS A 74 9.74 -16.23 -10.09
CA LYS A 74 10.08 -17.35 -9.19
C LYS A 74 10.21 -16.86 -7.75
N ASN A 75 11.44 -16.80 -7.24
CA ASN A 75 11.76 -16.37 -5.88
C ASN A 75 12.50 -15.01 -5.86
N GLU A 76 12.34 -14.21 -6.90
CA GLU A 76 12.99 -12.90 -7.04
C GLU A 76 11.97 -11.80 -7.31
N LEU A 77 12.24 -10.62 -6.78
CA LEU A 77 11.52 -9.38 -7.08
C LEU A 77 12.41 -8.48 -7.91
N ILE A 78 11.90 -8.07 -9.07
CA ILE A 78 12.58 -7.14 -9.97
C ILE A 78 11.83 -5.81 -9.91
N LEU A 79 12.53 -4.74 -9.53
CA LEU A 79 11.94 -3.40 -9.47
C LEU A 79 11.53 -2.92 -10.87
N ASN A 80 10.26 -2.60 -11.04
CA ASN A 80 9.73 -1.98 -12.26
C ASN A 80 9.87 -0.46 -12.21
N ASN A 81 9.35 0.16 -11.14
CA ASN A 81 9.55 1.60 -10.88
C ASN A 81 9.17 1.99 -9.45
N ASN A 82 9.59 3.21 -9.08
CA ASN A 82 9.12 3.92 -7.89
C ASN A 82 8.42 5.22 -8.29
N TYR A 83 7.36 5.56 -7.58
CA TYR A 83 6.60 6.79 -7.72
C TYR A 83 6.62 7.54 -6.38
N SER A 84 7.27 8.71 -6.34
CA SER A 84 7.35 9.52 -5.12
C SER A 84 6.02 10.18 -4.78
N SER A 85 5.64 10.16 -3.50
CA SER A 85 4.45 10.82 -2.98
C SER A 85 4.75 11.99 -2.02
N SER A 86 5.89 12.61 -2.13
CA SER A 86 6.34 13.72 -1.28
C SER A 86 6.36 13.35 0.21
N GLY A 87 6.95 12.21 0.52
CA GLY A 87 7.28 11.77 1.89
C GLY A 87 6.15 11.10 2.67
N ARG A 88 4.92 11.07 2.16
CA ARG A 88 3.77 10.49 2.86
C ARG A 88 3.51 9.05 2.45
N SER A 89 3.47 8.15 3.44
CA SER A 89 3.14 6.74 3.20
C SER A 89 1.63 6.53 3.10
N TYR A 90 1.29 5.44 2.44
CA TYR A 90 -0.06 4.89 2.45
C TYR A 90 -0.14 3.71 3.42
N THR A 91 -1.23 3.62 4.16
CA THR A 91 -1.45 2.56 5.15
C THR A 91 -2.01 1.29 4.54
N HIS A 92 -2.68 1.41 3.40
CA HIS A 92 -3.31 0.29 2.72
C HIS A 92 -3.40 0.56 1.21
N LEU A 93 -3.36 -0.51 0.42
CA LEU A 93 -3.49 -0.48 -1.04
C LEU A 93 -4.54 -1.50 -1.49
N CYS A 94 -5.27 -1.19 -2.56
CA CYS A 94 -6.01 -2.18 -3.33
C CYS A 94 -5.87 -1.93 -4.83
N ILE A 95 -6.10 -2.97 -5.63
CA ILE A 95 -5.89 -2.95 -7.08
C ILE A 95 -7.20 -3.30 -7.76
N SER A 96 -7.56 -2.57 -8.84
CA SER A 96 -8.71 -2.90 -9.68
C SER A 96 -8.58 -4.28 -10.33
N ASP A 97 -9.69 -4.90 -10.68
CA ASP A 97 -9.66 -6.26 -11.25
C ASP A 97 -8.99 -6.32 -12.61
N ASP A 98 -9.11 -5.26 -13.40
CA ASP A 98 -8.47 -5.09 -14.70
C ASP A 98 -6.98 -4.70 -14.61
N ASN A 99 -6.43 -4.56 -13.40
CA ASN A 99 -5.05 -4.14 -13.12
C ASN A 99 -4.65 -2.78 -13.71
N LYS A 100 -5.62 -1.88 -13.94
CA LYS A 100 -5.35 -0.55 -14.47
C LYS A 100 -5.18 0.52 -13.40
N TYR A 101 -5.66 0.25 -12.17
CA TYR A 101 -5.66 1.23 -11.10
C TYR A 101 -5.20 0.64 -9.77
N ILE A 102 -4.48 1.46 -9.01
CA ILE A 102 -4.20 1.21 -7.61
C ILE A 102 -4.78 2.33 -6.77
N PHE A 103 -5.50 1.96 -5.71
CA PHE A 103 -6.07 2.90 -4.74
C PHE A 103 -5.32 2.79 -3.44
N ALA A 104 -5.11 3.92 -2.78
CA ALA A 104 -4.26 4.02 -1.63
C ALA A 104 -4.92 4.84 -0.51
N ALA A 105 -4.91 4.29 0.71
CA ALA A 105 -5.36 4.97 1.91
C ALA A 105 -4.24 5.84 2.47
N ASN A 106 -4.47 7.15 2.58
CA ASN A 106 -3.51 8.08 3.18
C ASN A 106 -3.99 8.53 4.55
N TYR A 107 -3.44 7.93 5.60
CA TYR A 107 -3.76 8.23 6.98
C TYR A 107 -3.47 9.70 7.36
N HIS A 108 -2.27 10.18 7.01
CA HIS A 108 -1.81 11.49 7.45
C HIS A 108 -2.51 12.66 6.76
N VAL A 109 -3.03 12.43 5.57
CA VAL A 109 -3.74 13.46 4.79
C VAL A 109 -5.25 13.31 4.92
N GLY A 110 -5.73 12.18 5.44
CA GLY A 110 -7.16 11.85 5.50
C GLY A 110 -7.76 11.76 4.11
N ALA A 111 -7.16 11.00 3.22
CA ALA A 111 -7.56 10.95 1.82
C ALA A 111 -7.47 9.55 1.22
N THR A 112 -8.32 9.29 0.23
CA THR A 112 -8.20 8.15 -0.69
C THR A 112 -7.58 8.64 -1.98
N ALA A 113 -6.45 8.07 -2.39
CA ALA A 113 -5.75 8.43 -3.63
C ALA A 113 -5.91 7.33 -4.68
N ALA A 114 -5.91 7.72 -5.96
CA ALA A 114 -5.96 6.83 -7.11
C ALA A 114 -4.77 7.07 -8.04
N TYR A 115 -4.21 5.98 -8.54
CA TYR A 115 -3.07 5.96 -9.46
C TYR A 115 -3.39 5.10 -10.67
N LYS A 116 -2.95 5.53 -11.84
CA LYS A 116 -2.95 4.74 -13.06
C LYS A 116 -1.80 3.74 -13.04
N LEU A 117 -2.10 2.52 -13.47
CA LEU A 117 -1.09 1.51 -13.79
C LEU A 117 -1.00 1.36 -15.30
N GLU A 118 0.21 1.33 -15.82
CA GLU A 118 0.50 1.04 -17.22
C GLU A 118 1.64 0.03 -17.31
N ASN A 119 1.40 -1.08 -17.99
CA ASN A 119 2.37 -2.19 -18.08
C ASN A 119 2.92 -2.59 -16.70
N TYR A 120 2.02 -2.71 -15.71
CA TYR A 120 2.32 -3.02 -14.30
C TYR A 120 3.16 -2.00 -13.55
N ARG A 121 3.46 -0.85 -14.17
CA ARG A 121 4.20 0.27 -13.56
C ARG A 121 3.21 1.30 -13.03
N ILE A 122 3.59 1.98 -11.97
CA ILE A 122 2.82 3.11 -11.45
C ILE A 122 3.13 4.30 -12.36
N ASP A 123 2.17 4.68 -13.19
CA ASP A 123 2.35 5.72 -14.19
C ASP A 123 2.20 7.12 -13.58
N HIS A 124 0.98 7.48 -13.17
CA HIS A 124 0.72 8.78 -12.56
C HIS A 124 -0.40 8.72 -11.52
N LYS A 125 -0.43 9.74 -10.68
CA LYS A 125 -1.55 9.98 -9.76
C LYS A 125 -2.71 10.60 -10.52
N ILE A 126 -3.88 9.92 -10.53
CA ILE A 126 -5.10 10.44 -11.14
C ILE A 126 -5.70 11.55 -10.27
N GLY A 127 -5.72 11.32 -8.95
CA GLY A 127 -6.31 12.26 -8.00
C GLY A 127 -6.35 11.72 -6.58
N ALA A 128 -6.98 12.52 -5.70
CA ALA A 128 -7.29 12.09 -4.35
C ALA A 128 -8.54 12.80 -3.85
N VAL A 129 -9.38 12.06 -3.12
CA VAL A 129 -10.53 12.60 -2.41
C VAL A 129 -10.15 12.76 -0.94
N ARG A 130 -10.16 13.98 -0.44
CA ARG A 130 -10.00 14.28 1.00
C ARG A 130 -11.31 14.03 1.70
N HIS A 131 -11.24 13.34 2.82
CA HIS A 131 -12.39 13.18 3.71
C HIS A 131 -12.53 14.38 4.62
N THR A 132 -13.71 14.51 5.24
CA THR A 132 -14.04 15.55 6.19
C THR A 132 -14.73 14.96 7.40
N GLY A 133 -14.71 15.72 8.50
CA GLY A 133 -15.33 15.33 9.75
C GLY A 133 -14.32 14.82 10.78
N MET A 134 -14.85 14.50 11.95
CA MET A 134 -14.12 13.95 13.08
C MET A 134 -15.03 12.95 13.81
N GLY A 135 -14.45 12.01 14.52
CA GLY A 135 -15.16 11.06 15.35
C GLY A 135 -15.29 11.52 16.80
N PRO A 136 -15.90 10.68 17.66
CA PRO A 136 -16.20 11.02 19.06
C PRO A 136 -15.03 10.78 20.03
N ASP A 137 -13.86 10.35 19.55
CA ASP A 137 -12.74 10.00 20.43
C ASP A 137 -12.17 11.21 21.14
N LEU A 138 -12.48 11.32 22.44
CA LEU A 138 -12.01 12.39 23.32
C LEU A 138 -10.51 12.32 23.60
N LEU A 139 -9.83 11.23 23.32
CA LEU A 139 -8.37 11.07 23.44
C LEU A 139 -7.60 11.67 22.23
N LYS A 140 -8.25 12.42 21.41
CA LYS A 140 -7.69 13.15 20.26
C LYS A 140 -7.20 12.29 19.08
N ARG A 141 -7.62 11.03 18.99
CA ARG A 141 -7.29 10.17 17.84
C ARG A 141 -8.20 10.38 16.63
N GLN A 142 -9.36 11.02 16.83
CA GLN A 142 -10.38 11.27 15.82
C GLN A 142 -10.63 12.78 15.60
N THR A 143 -9.60 13.61 15.76
CA THR A 143 -9.68 15.08 15.58
C THR A 143 -9.64 15.50 14.12
N ALA A 144 -9.34 14.60 13.21
CA ALA A 144 -9.29 14.82 11.76
C ALA A 144 -9.47 13.47 11.05
N PRO A 145 -9.79 13.47 9.74
CA PRO A 145 -9.85 12.23 8.96
C PRO A 145 -8.52 11.50 8.91
N HIS A 146 -8.57 10.17 9.04
CA HIS A 146 -7.44 9.27 8.98
C HIS A 146 -7.83 8.01 8.20
N VAL A 147 -7.74 8.08 6.87
CA VAL A 147 -8.09 6.96 5.99
C VAL A 147 -7.06 5.84 6.17
N HIS A 148 -7.51 4.72 6.72
CA HIS A 148 -6.63 3.62 7.11
C HIS A 148 -6.70 2.40 6.18
N ASN A 149 -7.83 2.18 5.54
CA ASN A 149 -8.05 1.04 4.65
C ASN A 149 -8.82 1.47 3.41
N VAL A 150 -8.57 0.82 2.28
CA VAL A 150 -9.35 0.92 1.03
C VAL A 150 -9.56 -0.48 0.46
N GLY A 151 -10.69 -0.72 -0.17
CA GLY A 151 -10.99 -2.01 -0.77
C GLY A 151 -12.23 -1.95 -1.65
N PHE A 152 -12.48 -3.02 -2.39
CA PHE A 152 -13.69 -3.16 -3.19
C PHE A 152 -14.72 -3.99 -2.47
N THR A 153 -16.00 -3.68 -2.69
CA THR A 153 -17.10 -4.59 -2.34
C THR A 153 -16.99 -5.89 -3.13
N PRO A 154 -17.55 -7.01 -2.64
CA PRO A 154 -17.47 -8.29 -3.35
C PRO A 154 -18.01 -8.25 -4.77
N ASP A 155 -19.04 -7.44 -5.03
CA ASP A 155 -19.65 -7.23 -6.33
C ASP A 155 -18.92 -6.22 -7.23
N ARG A 156 -17.82 -5.63 -6.71
CA ARG A 156 -16.94 -4.67 -7.40
C ARG A 156 -17.60 -3.36 -7.85
N ARG A 157 -18.83 -3.09 -7.44
CA ARG A 157 -19.53 -1.85 -7.79
C ARG A 157 -19.05 -0.65 -7.01
N PHE A 158 -18.47 -0.86 -5.84
CA PHE A 158 -18.03 0.20 -4.96
C PHE A 158 -16.58 -0.02 -4.51
N LEU A 159 -15.82 1.08 -4.49
CA LEU A 159 -14.62 1.20 -3.69
C LEU A 159 -15.04 1.76 -2.32
N TYR A 160 -14.59 1.16 -1.24
CA TYR A 160 -14.80 1.70 0.09
C TYR A 160 -13.48 2.19 0.72
N ALA A 161 -13.58 3.16 1.60
CA ALA A 161 -12.48 3.62 2.43
C ALA A 161 -12.93 3.69 3.90
N VAL A 162 -12.16 3.03 4.78
CA VAL A 162 -12.39 3.09 6.22
C VAL A 162 -11.60 4.26 6.79
N ASP A 163 -12.30 5.23 7.34
CA ASP A 163 -11.72 6.44 7.94
C ASP A 163 -11.82 6.34 9.47
N LEU A 164 -10.69 5.98 10.08
CA LEU A 164 -10.57 5.87 11.53
C LEU A 164 -10.84 7.23 12.22
N GLY A 165 -10.33 8.31 11.65
CA GLY A 165 -10.40 9.63 12.27
C GLY A 165 -11.77 10.27 12.19
N ALA A 166 -12.51 10.02 11.12
CA ALA A 166 -13.86 10.53 10.92
C ALA A 166 -14.96 9.55 11.36
N ASP A 167 -14.58 8.36 11.87
CA ASP A 167 -15.50 7.30 12.31
C ASP A 167 -16.51 6.90 11.21
N LYS A 168 -16.00 6.69 9.98
CA LYS A 168 -16.82 6.45 8.79
C LYS A 168 -16.27 5.38 7.87
N ILE A 169 -17.18 4.75 7.15
CA ILE A 169 -16.87 4.05 5.91
C ILE A 169 -17.43 4.89 4.77
N VAL A 170 -16.54 5.41 3.92
CA VAL A 170 -16.92 6.19 2.73
C VAL A 170 -16.98 5.26 1.55
N MET A 171 -18.09 5.32 0.79
CA MET A 171 -18.31 4.51 -0.39
C MET A 171 -18.20 5.38 -1.64
N TYR A 172 -17.46 4.90 -2.63
CA TYR A 172 -17.34 5.52 -3.94
C TYR A 172 -17.93 4.60 -4.99
N ASN A 173 -18.76 5.14 -5.87
CA ASN A 173 -19.18 4.39 -7.05
C ASN A 173 -17.94 4.10 -7.91
N TYR A 174 -17.73 2.82 -8.22
CA TYR A 174 -16.70 2.40 -9.15
C TYR A 174 -17.36 1.95 -10.44
N LYS A 175 -17.05 2.62 -11.53
CA LYS A 175 -17.44 2.24 -12.87
C LYS A 175 -16.15 2.02 -13.65
N ASP A 176 -16.12 1.01 -14.47
CA ASP A 176 -14.98 0.53 -15.24
C ASP A 176 -14.07 1.65 -15.76
N GLY A 177 -13.09 2.03 -14.92
CA GLY A 177 -12.11 3.08 -15.19
C GLY A 177 -12.59 4.48 -14.98
#